data_632136c330bbfc1ff6ebb5e3b6aa1f2e
#
_entry.id   632136c330bbfc1ff6ebb5e3b6aa1f2e
#
_cell.length_a   1.000
_cell.length_b   1.000
_cell.length_c   1.000
_cell.angle_alpha   90.00
_cell.angle_beta   90.00
_cell.angle_gamma   90.00
#
_symmetry.space_group_name_H-M   'P 1'
#
loop_
_entity.id
_entity.type
_entity.pdbx_description
1 polymer ?
#
loop_
_entity_poly.entity_id
_entity_poly.type
_entity_poly.pdbx_seq_one_letter_code
_entity_poly.pdbx_strand_id
1 'polypeptide(L)'
;FNRIAVLENGIKQEGQQWGADHGLELDAFNIGAVNVLKGPSSLLYGSDAMGGVIDVVPPAVPVDNRVFGDVTLLGKSVNGTVGGSLMLGIKKNAWYSHIRYSEQHFGDYHIPTDSIVYLTQRIPIYGRKLKNTAGIERNIGLFTQYQRRAYRANFSVSNVYQKTGFFPGAHGIPDASRVEDDGDSRNIEL
;
A
#
# COMPACT_ATOMS: atom_id res chain seq x y z
N PHE A 1 -0.68 14.13 -6.34
CA PHE A 1 -0.82 12.91 -7.17
C PHE A 1 -1.56 13.15 -8.51
N ASN A 2 -2.24 14.27 -8.72
CA ASN A 2 -3.11 14.50 -9.89
C ASN A 2 -2.41 14.54 -11.27
N ARG A 3 -1.14 14.15 -11.36
CA ARG A 3 -0.35 14.13 -12.61
C ARG A 3 0.45 12.87 -12.82
N ILE A 4 0.39 11.93 -11.90
CA ILE A 4 1.08 10.63 -11.99
C ILE A 4 0.02 9.54 -11.96
N ALA A 5 -0.07 8.77 -13.03
CA ALA A 5 -0.93 7.59 -13.06
C ALA A 5 -0.23 6.43 -12.36
N VAL A 6 -0.95 5.70 -11.52
CA VAL A 6 -0.47 4.45 -10.95
C VAL A 6 -1.25 3.30 -11.55
N LEU A 7 -0.51 2.29 -11.98
CA LEU A 7 -1.06 1.08 -12.57
C LEU A 7 -0.70 -0.11 -11.67
N GLU A 8 -1.58 -1.07 -11.61
CA GLU A 8 -1.29 -2.41 -11.09
C GLU A 8 -1.40 -3.40 -12.25
N ASN A 9 -0.27 -3.99 -12.63
CA ASN A 9 -0.18 -4.92 -13.76
C ASN A 9 -0.80 -4.36 -15.06
N GLY A 10 -0.51 -3.09 -15.36
CA GLY A 10 -1.01 -2.38 -16.53
C GLY A 10 -2.43 -1.81 -16.40
N ILE A 11 -3.15 -2.06 -15.30
CA ILE A 11 -4.50 -1.55 -15.06
C ILE A 11 -4.42 -0.32 -14.16
N LYS A 12 -4.98 0.78 -14.63
CA LYS A 12 -4.98 2.06 -13.89
C LYS A 12 -5.79 1.95 -12.60
N GLN A 13 -5.17 2.40 -11.51
CA GLN A 13 -5.82 2.53 -10.21
C GLN A 13 -6.49 3.91 -10.10
N GLU A 14 -7.81 3.93 -9.97
CA GLU A 14 -8.57 5.19 -9.92
C GLU A 14 -8.78 5.74 -8.51
N GLY A 15 -8.68 4.91 -7.47
CA GLY A 15 -8.88 5.32 -6.07
C GLY A 15 -7.95 6.43 -5.58
N GLN A 16 -6.82 6.65 -6.24
CA GLN A 16 -5.83 7.68 -5.89
C GLN A 16 -6.23 9.11 -6.26
N GLN A 17 -7.29 9.29 -7.01
CA GLN A 17 -7.74 10.62 -7.45
C GLN A 17 -8.53 11.37 -6.37
N TRP A 18 -8.89 10.69 -5.28
CA TRP A 18 -9.78 11.22 -4.24
C TRP A 18 -9.09 12.16 -3.24
N GLY A 19 -7.78 12.31 -3.28
CA GLY A 19 -7.03 13.27 -2.47
C GLY A 19 -5.59 12.87 -2.21
N ALA A 20 -4.79 13.83 -1.76
CA ALA A 20 -3.39 13.61 -1.39
C ALA A 20 -3.24 12.74 -0.12
N ASP A 21 -4.32 12.59 0.63
CA ASP A 21 -4.36 11.91 1.93
C ASP A 21 -4.65 10.40 1.81
N HIS A 22 -5.08 9.94 0.63
CA HIS A 22 -5.30 8.53 0.36
C HIS A 22 -4.03 7.87 -0.18
N GLY A 23 -3.58 6.82 0.50
CA GLY A 23 -2.45 5.99 0.06
C GLY A 23 -2.81 5.13 -1.16
N LEU A 24 -1.82 4.40 -1.65
CA LEU A 24 -2.02 3.41 -2.70
C LEU A 24 -2.78 2.19 -2.13
N GLU A 25 -3.91 1.86 -2.71
CA GLU A 25 -4.67 0.65 -2.37
C GLU A 25 -4.05 -0.59 -3.05
N LEU A 26 -2.80 -0.87 -2.68
CA LEU A 26 -2.00 -1.96 -3.24
C LEU A 26 -1.44 -2.83 -2.13
N ASP A 27 -1.49 -4.15 -2.31
CA ASP A 27 -0.80 -5.07 -1.41
C ASP A 27 0.72 -4.97 -1.58
N ALA A 28 1.39 -4.35 -0.60
CA ALA A 28 2.84 -4.17 -0.59
C ALA A 28 3.62 -5.49 -0.66
N PHE A 29 3.02 -6.61 -0.25
CA PHE A 29 3.65 -7.93 -0.34
C PHE A 29 3.47 -8.59 -1.72
N ASN A 30 2.64 -8.03 -2.60
CA ASN A 30 2.41 -8.54 -3.96
C ASN A 30 3.20 -7.79 -5.03
N ILE A 31 4.29 -7.14 -4.66
CA ILE A 31 5.11 -6.35 -5.58
C ILE A 31 6.33 -7.16 -6.01
N GLY A 32 6.42 -7.47 -7.31
CA GLY A 32 7.59 -8.09 -7.93
C GLY A 32 8.53 -7.06 -8.54
N ALA A 33 7.99 -6.03 -9.17
CA ALA A 33 8.75 -4.93 -9.76
C ALA A 33 7.93 -3.64 -9.79
N VAL A 34 8.63 -2.52 -9.87
CA VAL A 34 8.02 -1.19 -10.08
C VAL A 34 8.68 -0.56 -11.31
N ASN A 35 7.88 -0.30 -12.33
CA ASN A 35 8.31 0.37 -13.55
C ASN A 35 7.92 1.84 -13.47
N VAL A 36 8.86 2.73 -13.72
CA VAL A 36 8.61 4.18 -13.75
C VAL A 36 8.80 4.69 -15.16
N LEU A 37 7.71 5.15 -15.78
CA LEU A 37 7.71 5.74 -17.13
C LEU A 37 7.64 7.26 -17.00
N LYS A 38 8.60 7.94 -17.61
CA LYS A 38 8.68 9.40 -17.62
C LYS A 38 8.69 9.92 -19.05
N GLY A 39 8.23 11.15 -19.24
CA GLY A 39 8.26 11.83 -20.53
C GLY A 39 7.07 11.52 -21.42
N PRO A 40 7.14 11.78 -22.73
CA PRO A 40 5.98 11.75 -23.64
C PRO A 40 5.25 10.41 -23.71
N SER A 41 5.94 9.30 -23.47
CA SER A 41 5.33 7.97 -23.48
C SER A 41 4.27 7.77 -22.39
N SER A 42 4.30 8.55 -21.33
CA SER A 42 3.28 8.51 -20.27
C SER A 42 1.90 8.97 -20.75
N LEU A 43 1.84 9.80 -21.80
CA LEU A 43 0.59 10.29 -22.37
C LEU A 43 -0.30 9.19 -22.95
N LEU A 44 0.27 8.02 -23.29
CA LEU A 44 -0.49 6.85 -23.73
C LEU A 44 -1.45 6.33 -22.64
N TYR A 45 -1.23 6.71 -21.39
CA TYR A 45 -2.03 6.31 -20.21
C TYR A 45 -3.06 7.37 -19.78
N GLY A 46 -3.23 8.43 -20.59
CA GLY A 46 -4.26 9.46 -20.38
C GLY A 46 -3.74 10.74 -19.75
N SER A 47 -4.66 11.69 -19.54
CA SER A 47 -4.37 13.03 -19.03
C SER A 47 -3.74 13.05 -17.64
N ASP A 48 -4.07 12.06 -16.80
CA ASP A 48 -3.58 11.97 -15.43
C ASP A 48 -2.11 11.53 -15.36
N ALA A 49 -1.57 11.05 -16.48
CA ALA A 49 -0.19 10.58 -16.60
C ALA A 49 0.79 11.68 -17.08
N MET A 50 0.39 12.95 -17.05
CA MET A 50 1.24 14.06 -17.54
C MET A 50 2.59 14.17 -16.81
N GLY A 51 2.65 13.77 -15.54
CA GLY A 51 3.89 13.75 -14.75
C GLY A 51 4.65 12.43 -14.83
N GLY A 52 4.03 11.38 -15.35
CA GLY A 52 4.61 10.05 -15.46
C GLY A 52 3.63 8.93 -15.10
N VAL A 53 4.13 7.71 -15.18
CA VAL A 53 3.38 6.49 -14.80
C VAL A 53 4.25 5.65 -13.86
N ILE A 54 3.64 5.13 -12.81
CA ILE A 54 4.21 4.10 -11.95
C ILE A 54 3.39 2.83 -12.18
N ASP A 55 4.01 1.80 -12.74
CA ASP A 55 3.36 0.51 -12.94
C ASP A 55 3.94 -0.51 -11.96
N VAL A 56 3.09 -0.98 -11.07
CA VAL A 56 3.41 -1.99 -10.06
C VAL A 56 3.07 -3.35 -10.65
N VAL A 57 4.10 -4.18 -10.81
CA VAL A 57 3.99 -5.49 -11.42
C VAL A 57 4.09 -6.58 -10.37
N PRO A 58 3.15 -7.53 -10.32
CA PRO A 58 3.22 -8.66 -9.39
C PRO A 58 4.42 -9.57 -9.68
N PRO A 59 4.79 -10.46 -8.74
CA PRO A 59 5.86 -11.43 -8.95
C PRO A 59 5.67 -12.28 -10.21
N ALA A 60 6.76 -12.59 -10.88
CA ALA A 60 6.75 -13.34 -12.13
C ALA A 60 6.16 -14.75 -11.95
N VAL A 61 5.43 -15.20 -12.97
CA VAL A 61 4.90 -16.57 -13.02
C VAL A 61 6.05 -17.58 -13.18
N PRO A 62 6.11 -18.63 -12.36
CA PRO A 62 7.12 -19.69 -12.52
C PRO A 62 7.06 -20.35 -13.90
N VAL A 63 8.23 -20.75 -14.42
CA VAL A 63 8.31 -21.46 -15.70
C VAL A 63 7.94 -22.93 -15.53
N ASP A 64 8.42 -23.56 -14.45
CA ASP A 64 8.27 -24.99 -14.22
C ASP A 64 6.95 -25.36 -13.54
N ASN A 65 6.46 -26.56 -13.85
CA ASN A 65 5.32 -27.13 -13.15
C ASN A 65 5.69 -27.40 -11.70
N ARG A 66 5.05 -26.72 -10.77
CA ARG A 66 5.29 -26.90 -9.33
C ARG A 66 4.16 -26.34 -8.48
N VAL A 67 4.04 -26.86 -7.28
CA VAL A 67 3.38 -26.19 -6.16
C VAL A 67 4.45 -25.43 -5.39
N PHE A 68 4.16 -24.22 -4.96
CA PHE A 68 5.11 -23.39 -4.25
C PHE A 68 4.38 -22.48 -3.29
N GLY A 69 5.10 -21.94 -2.35
CA GLY A 69 4.60 -20.98 -1.38
C GLY A 69 5.69 -20.02 -0.97
N ASP A 70 5.26 -18.91 -0.41
CA ASP A 70 6.10 -17.86 0.12
C ASP A 70 5.51 -17.36 1.44
N VAL A 71 6.38 -17.16 2.42
CA VAL A 71 6.04 -16.56 3.70
C VAL A 71 6.97 -15.38 3.93
N THR A 72 6.40 -14.21 4.12
CA THR A 72 7.15 -13.00 4.45
C THR A 72 6.73 -12.52 5.84
N LEU A 73 7.70 -12.17 6.69
CA LEU A 73 7.49 -11.53 7.98
C LEU A 73 8.08 -10.13 7.95
N LEU A 74 7.37 -9.17 8.52
CA LEU A 74 7.74 -7.77 8.53
C LEU A 74 7.73 -7.23 9.95
N GLY A 75 8.81 -6.54 10.31
CA GLY A 75 8.90 -5.73 11.53
C GLY A 75 9.52 -4.37 11.24
N LYS A 76 8.93 -3.28 11.74
CA LYS A 76 9.48 -1.93 11.64
C LYS A 76 9.48 -1.26 13.01
N SER A 77 10.62 -0.72 13.42
CA SER A 77 10.76 -0.06 14.73
C SER A 77 10.17 1.36 14.77
N VAL A 78 10.08 2.03 13.62
CA VAL A 78 9.62 3.43 13.52
C VAL A 78 8.21 3.66 14.04
N ASN A 79 7.37 2.65 13.93
CA ASN A 79 5.96 2.69 14.40
C ASN A 79 5.51 1.34 14.98
N GLY A 80 6.45 0.48 15.34
CA GLY A 80 6.14 -0.83 15.91
C GLY A 80 5.32 -1.72 14.96
N THR A 81 5.51 -1.60 13.64
CA THR A 81 4.78 -2.45 12.67
C THR A 81 5.17 -3.91 12.88
N VAL A 82 4.17 -4.74 12.92
CA VAL A 82 4.28 -6.20 12.83
C VAL A 82 3.31 -6.69 11.77
N GLY A 83 3.77 -7.54 10.90
CA GLY A 83 2.94 -8.07 9.82
C GLY A 83 3.61 -9.16 9.03
N GLY A 84 2.92 -9.62 7.98
CA GLY A 84 3.46 -10.61 7.08
C GLY A 84 2.48 -10.99 5.99
N SER A 85 2.94 -11.88 5.12
CA SER A 85 2.10 -12.46 4.08
C SER A 85 2.35 -13.95 3.92
N LEU A 86 1.31 -14.64 3.46
CA LEU A 86 1.35 -16.02 3.03
C LEU A 86 0.83 -16.09 1.59
N MET A 87 1.60 -16.71 0.71
CA MET A 87 1.19 -16.99 -0.65
C MET A 87 1.31 -18.49 -0.94
N LEU A 88 0.30 -19.05 -1.56
CA LEU A 88 0.30 -20.43 -2.06
C LEU A 88 -0.06 -20.43 -3.53
N GLY A 89 0.72 -21.11 -4.34
CA GLY A 89 0.55 -21.13 -5.78
C GLY A 89 0.79 -22.49 -6.39
N ILE A 90 0.21 -22.68 -7.57
CA ILE A 90 0.39 -23.86 -8.40
C ILE A 90 0.60 -23.45 -9.86
N LYS A 91 1.60 -24.06 -10.49
CA LYS A 91 1.80 -24.00 -11.94
C LYS A 91 1.69 -25.41 -12.49
N LYS A 92 0.77 -25.63 -13.44
CA LYS A 92 0.58 -26.90 -14.12
C LYS A 92 0.28 -26.67 -15.60
N ASN A 93 1.20 -27.03 -16.44
CA ASN A 93 1.13 -26.84 -17.90
C ASN A 93 0.81 -25.39 -18.28
N ALA A 94 -0.35 -25.18 -18.91
CA ALA A 94 -0.83 -23.86 -19.33
C ALA A 94 -1.41 -23.00 -18.20
N TRP A 95 -1.69 -23.62 -17.04
CA TRP A 95 -2.36 -22.97 -15.93
C TRP A 95 -1.39 -22.54 -14.84
N TYR A 96 -1.61 -21.35 -14.32
CA TYR A 96 -1.00 -20.81 -13.12
C TYR A 96 -2.07 -20.19 -12.24
N SER A 97 -2.01 -20.46 -10.95
CA SER A 97 -2.91 -19.85 -9.99
C SER A 97 -2.20 -19.64 -8.66
N HIS A 98 -2.48 -18.53 -7.99
CA HIS A 98 -2.04 -18.32 -6.61
C HIS A 98 -3.08 -17.56 -5.82
N ILE A 99 -3.09 -17.82 -4.52
CA ILE A 99 -3.79 -17.03 -3.52
C ILE A 99 -2.75 -16.41 -2.59
N ARG A 100 -2.98 -15.15 -2.21
CA ARG A 100 -2.15 -14.45 -1.23
C ARG A 100 -3.05 -13.83 -0.17
N TYR A 101 -2.59 -13.91 1.05
CA TYR A 101 -3.12 -13.16 2.18
C TYR A 101 -1.98 -12.39 2.82
N SER A 102 -2.22 -11.12 3.15
CA SER A 102 -1.27 -10.29 3.90
C SER A 102 -1.99 -9.49 4.97
N GLU A 103 -1.31 -9.26 6.07
CA GLU A 103 -1.81 -8.44 7.16
C GLU A 103 -0.66 -7.71 7.83
N GLN A 104 -0.88 -6.43 8.18
CA GLN A 104 0.05 -5.66 8.99
C GLN A 104 -0.69 -4.75 9.95
N HIS A 105 -0.17 -4.66 11.16
CA HIS A 105 -0.61 -3.76 12.21
C HIS A 105 0.52 -2.77 12.49
N PHE A 106 0.22 -1.51 12.57
CA PHE A 106 1.20 -0.48 12.85
C PHE A 106 0.67 0.52 13.88
N GLY A 107 1.58 0.94 14.78
CA GLY A 107 1.30 1.96 15.76
C GLY A 107 1.59 3.36 15.24
N ASP A 108 1.50 4.32 16.14
CA ASP A 108 1.82 5.72 15.83
C ASP A 108 3.27 5.90 15.40
N TYR A 109 3.50 6.78 14.44
CA TYR A 109 4.84 7.08 13.94
C TYR A 109 5.68 7.82 14.97
N HIS A 110 6.88 7.32 15.22
CA HIS A 110 7.91 8.04 15.98
C HIS A 110 8.65 9.01 15.06
N ILE A 111 8.77 10.26 15.51
CA ILE A 111 9.50 11.32 14.81
C ILE A 111 10.75 11.73 15.59
N PRO A 112 11.81 12.23 14.93
CA PRO A 112 13.07 12.59 15.59
C PRO A 112 12.99 13.89 16.40
N THR A 113 11.88 14.65 16.25
CA THR A 113 11.70 15.96 16.88
C THR A 113 10.57 15.94 17.91
N ASP A 114 10.57 16.90 18.81
CA ASP A 114 9.51 17.12 19.80
C ASP A 114 8.45 18.13 19.34
N SER A 115 8.57 18.64 18.13
CA SER A 115 7.63 19.59 17.55
C SER A 115 7.65 19.55 16.04
N ILE A 116 6.52 19.88 15.41
CA ILE A 116 6.39 20.08 13.97
C ILE A 116 5.92 21.49 13.66
N VAL A 117 6.20 21.99 12.46
CA VAL A 117 5.65 23.26 11.97
C VAL A 117 4.50 22.95 11.02
N TYR A 118 3.31 23.40 11.37
CA TYR A 118 2.12 23.27 10.54
C TYR A 118 1.46 24.64 10.37
N LEU A 119 1.24 25.05 9.13
CA LEU A 119 0.69 26.38 8.79
C LEU A 119 1.35 27.52 9.58
N THR A 120 2.69 27.55 9.62
CA THR A 120 3.52 28.53 10.34
C THR A 120 3.51 28.43 11.87
N GLN A 121 2.68 27.60 12.46
CA GLN A 121 2.63 27.38 13.90
C GLN A 121 3.50 26.18 14.31
N ARG A 122 4.21 26.31 15.41
CA ARG A 122 4.96 25.20 16.02
C ARG A 122 4.03 24.44 16.95
N ILE A 123 3.81 23.17 16.62
CA ILE A 123 2.97 22.25 17.39
C ILE A 123 3.87 21.31 18.18
N PRO A 124 3.79 21.25 19.50
CA PRO A 124 4.53 20.29 20.31
C PRO A 124 4.00 18.88 20.05
N ILE A 125 4.93 17.91 20.00
CA ILE A 125 4.61 16.49 19.84
C ILE A 125 5.08 15.74 21.08
N TYR A 126 4.15 15.34 21.92
CA TYR A 126 4.42 14.64 23.16
C TYR A 126 4.93 13.21 22.90
N GLY A 127 5.99 12.83 23.62
CA GLY A 127 6.59 11.50 23.47
C GLY A 127 7.21 11.23 22.09
N ARG A 128 7.34 12.26 21.23
CA ARG A 128 7.81 12.14 19.84
C ARG A 128 6.98 11.17 19.00
N LYS A 129 5.71 11.04 19.31
CA LYS A 129 4.76 10.19 18.57
C LYS A 129 3.72 11.07 17.87
N LEU A 130 3.54 10.86 16.58
CA LEU A 130 2.43 11.41 15.82
C LEU A 130 1.18 10.59 16.17
N LYS A 131 0.41 11.07 17.14
CA LYS A 131 -0.83 10.43 17.58
C LYS A 131 -1.82 10.27 16.42
N ASN A 132 -2.63 9.23 16.53
CA ASN A 132 -3.68 8.93 15.57
C ASN A 132 -3.16 8.58 14.17
N THR A 133 -1.97 7.98 14.09
CA THR A 133 -1.39 7.47 12.83
C THR A 133 -1.25 5.95 12.82
N ALA A 134 -1.78 5.29 13.86
CA ALA A 134 -1.86 3.83 13.92
C ALA A 134 -2.89 3.27 12.93
N GLY A 135 -2.77 1.99 12.60
CA GLY A 135 -3.73 1.36 11.71
C GLY A 135 -3.48 -0.12 11.48
N ILE A 136 -4.34 -0.67 10.63
CA ILE A 136 -4.30 -2.05 10.15
C ILE A 136 -4.54 -2.07 8.66
N GLU A 137 -3.85 -2.97 8.00
CA GLU A 137 -4.04 -3.28 6.58
C GLU A 137 -4.17 -4.79 6.40
N ARG A 138 -5.16 -5.22 5.63
CA ARG A 138 -5.42 -6.63 5.29
C ARG A 138 -5.71 -6.74 3.81
N ASN A 139 -5.04 -7.65 3.15
CA ASN A 139 -5.23 -7.88 1.73
C ASN A 139 -5.42 -9.37 1.47
N ILE A 140 -6.33 -9.68 0.58
CA ILE A 140 -6.49 -11.01 0.02
C ILE A 140 -6.61 -10.91 -1.48
N GLY A 141 -5.88 -11.76 -2.20
CA GLY A 141 -5.88 -11.77 -3.65
C GLY A 141 -5.84 -13.17 -4.22
N LEU A 142 -6.60 -13.38 -5.29
CA LEU A 142 -6.54 -14.57 -6.14
C LEU A 142 -6.14 -14.13 -7.54
N PHE A 143 -5.15 -14.78 -8.10
CA PHE A 143 -4.76 -14.59 -9.49
C PHE A 143 -4.72 -15.93 -10.21
N THR A 144 -5.28 -15.98 -11.42
CA THR A 144 -5.24 -17.15 -12.29
C THR A 144 -4.86 -16.72 -13.70
N GLN A 145 -3.95 -17.44 -14.31
CA GLN A 145 -3.49 -17.24 -15.68
C GLN A 145 -3.56 -18.54 -16.46
N TYR A 146 -4.14 -18.46 -17.65
CA TYR A 146 -4.02 -19.48 -18.67
C TYR A 146 -3.16 -18.96 -19.81
N GLN A 147 -2.10 -19.68 -20.17
CA GLN A 147 -1.23 -19.32 -21.28
C GLN A 147 -0.92 -20.52 -22.15
N ARG A 148 -1.28 -20.44 -23.43
CA ARG A 148 -0.98 -21.48 -24.42
C ARG A 148 -0.67 -20.85 -25.77
N ARG A 149 0.52 -21.11 -26.30
CA ARG A 149 1.01 -20.53 -27.56
C ARG A 149 0.84 -19.02 -27.62
N ALA A 150 -0.04 -18.51 -28.50
CA ALA A 150 -0.33 -17.09 -28.68
C ALA A 150 -1.44 -16.54 -27.77
N TYR A 151 -2.11 -17.39 -27.00
CA TYR A 151 -3.23 -16.99 -26.14
C TYR A 151 -2.80 -16.84 -24.69
N ARG A 152 -3.14 -15.71 -24.10
CA ARG A 152 -2.99 -15.44 -22.66
C ARG A 152 -4.30 -14.87 -22.15
N ALA A 153 -4.84 -15.46 -21.10
CA ALA A 153 -5.99 -14.97 -20.35
C ALA A 153 -5.60 -14.87 -18.86
N ASN A 154 -5.90 -13.76 -18.24
CA ASN A 154 -5.66 -13.51 -16.82
C ASN A 154 -6.99 -13.20 -16.15
N PHE A 155 -7.15 -13.72 -14.95
CA PHE A 155 -8.25 -13.37 -14.05
C PHE A 155 -7.66 -13.05 -12.68
N SER A 156 -8.03 -11.90 -12.11
CA SER A 156 -7.63 -11.51 -10.76
C SER A 156 -8.81 -10.95 -9.98
N VAL A 157 -8.86 -11.28 -8.72
CA VAL A 157 -9.76 -10.68 -7.73
C VAL A 157 -8.94 -10.36 -6.52
N SER A 158 -9.04 -9.13 -6.04
CA SER A 158 -8.39 -8.70 -4.81
C SER A 158 -9.34 -7.86 -3.96
N ASN A 159 -9.13 -7.91 -2.66
CA ASN A 159 -9.74 -7.02 -1.69
C ASN A 159 -8.63 -6.42 -0.84
N VAL A 160 -8.61 -5.11 -0.78
CA VAL A 160 -7.72 -4.33 0.08
C VAL A 160 -8.58 -3.70 1.16
N TYR A 161 -8.28 -4.01 2.40
CA TYR A 161 -8.89 -3.37 3.57
C TYR A 161 -7.82 -2.59 4.29
N GLN A 162 -8.05 -1.29 4.44
CA GLN A 162 -7.17 -0.40 5.15
C GLN A 162 -7.97 0.43 6.14
N LYS A 163 -7.49 0.51 7.37
CA LYS A 163 -8.02 1.35 8.42
C LYS A 163 -6.85 2.07 9.06
N THR A 164 -6.73 3.37 8.80
CA THR A 164 -5.65 4.21 9.29
C THR A 164 -6.22 5.45 9.93
N GLY A 165 -5.64 5.85 11.04
CA GLY A 165 -5.91 7.16 11.60
C GLY A 165 -5.16 8.26 10.84
N PHE A 166 -5.60 9.49 11.02
CA PHE A 166 -4.97 10.68 10.47
C PHE A 166 -4.47 11.57 11.61
N PHE A 167 -3.26 12.09 11.44
CA PHE A 167 -2.79 13.11 12.36
C PHE A 167 -3.75 14.32 12.35
N PRO A 168 -4.20 14.81 13.52
CA PRO A 168 -5.26 15.83 13.60
C PRO A 168 -4.99 17.14 12.86
N GLY A 169 -3.74 17.40 12.48
CA GLY A 169 -3.35 18.59 11.72
C GLY A 169 -3.71 18.55 10.22
N ALA A 170 -4.17 17.42 9.68
CA ALA A 170 -4.47 17.31 8.25
C ALA A 170 -5.72 18.10 7.83
N HIS A 171 -6.67 18.34 8.74
CA HIS A 171 -7.93 19.01 8.49
C HIS A 171 -8.19 20.25 9.36
N GLY A 172 -7.19 20.77 10.05
CA GLY A 172 -7.29 21.96 10.88
C GLY A 172 -6.12 22.12 11.84
N ILE A 173 -6.10 23.22 12.57
CA ILE A 173 -5.09 23.43 13.63
C ILE A 173 -5.41 22.44 14.75
N PRO A 174 -4.50 21.53 15.12
CA PRO A 174 -4.74 20.64 16.24
C PRO A 174 -4.89 21.46 17.50
N ASP A 175 -5.96 21.25 18.21
CA ASP A 175 -6.06 21.72 19.58
C ASP A 175 -5.02 20.94 20.39
N ALA A 176 -4.03 21.67 20.90
CA ALA A 176 -2.93 21.06 21.67
C ALA A 176 -3.46 20.28 22.90
N SER A 177 -4.64 20.64 23.41
CA SER A 177 -5.30 19.93 24.51
C SER A 177 -5.82 18.54 24.13
N ARG A 178 -6.01 18.27 22.83
CA ARG A 178 -6.48 16.96 22.31
C ARG A 178 -5.34 16.01 21.95
N VAL A 179 -4.10 16.47 22.08
CA VAL A 179 -2.89 15.67 21.82
C VAL A 179 -2.27 15.16 23.13
N GLU A 180 -3.01 15.22 24.25
CA GLU A 180 -2.59 14.65 25.52
C GLU A 180 -2.26 13.16 25.40
N ASP A 181 -1.27 12.74 26.17
CA ASP A 181 -0.71 11.40 26.16
C ASP A 181 -1.66 10.39 26.84
N ASP A 182 -2.70 9.98 26.14
CA ASP A 182 -3.67 8.99 26.59
C ASP A 182 -3.36 7.56 26.14
N GLY A 183 -2.11 7.29 25.72
CA GLY A 183 -1.67 5.96 25.34
C GLY A 183 -1.47 5.75 23.83
N ASP A 184 -1.38 4.49 23.42
CA ASP A 184 -1.20 4.08 22.03
C ASP A 184 -2.54 4.06 21.30
N SER A 185 -2.66 4.80 20.21
CA SER A 185 -3.89 4.89 19.40
C SER A 185 -4.33 3.56 18.77
N ARG A 186 -3.51 2.50 18.87
CA ARG A 186 -3.93 1.13 18.51
C ARG A 186 -5.14 0.62 19.30
N ASN A 187 -5.38 1.15 20.49
CA ASN A 187 -6.47 0.75 21.36
C ASN A 187 -7.75 1.58 21.19
N ILE A 188 -7.75 2.54 20.29
CA ILE A 188 -8.97 3.28 19.98
C ILE A 188 -9.87 2.36 19.19
N GLU A 189 -10.94 1.89 19.82
CA GLU A 189 -12.04 1.20 19.13
C GLU A 189 -12.61 2.15 18.07
N LEU A 190 -12.54 1.69 16.88
CA LEU A 190 -12.95 2.43 15.69
C LEU A 190 -14.34 1.97 15.30
#